data_0feaf8c2e7ef8f94ec4bca0ce5a8457c
#
_entry.id   0feaf8c2e7ef8f94ec4bca0ce5a8457c
#
_cell.length_a   1.000
_cell.length_b   1.000
_cell.length_c   1.000
_cell.angle_alpha   90.00
_cell.angle_beta   90.00
_cell.angle_gamma   90.00
#
_symmetry.space_group_name_H-M   'P 1'
#
loop_
_entity.id
_entity.type
_entity.pdbx_description
1 polymer ?
#
loop_
_entity_poly.entity_id
_entity_poly.type
_entity_poly.pdbx_seq_one_letter_code
_entity_poly.pdbx_strand_id
1 'polypeptide(L)'
;MATNLQELESLIHQVSLAQREYATFTQSQVDKIFKQAAMAANSARIQLAKLAVAETGMGVLEDKVIKNHFASEIIYNKYRNEETCGIIESDDSYGFQKIAEPIGLIAGIVPVTNPTS
;
A
#
# COMPACT_ATOMS: atom_id res chain seq x y z
N MET A 1 -18.41 -0.61 0.36
CA MET A 1 -18.21 -0.66 -1.12
C MET A 1 -19.29 0.21 -1.74
N ALA A 2 -18.94 1.09 -2.68
CA ALA A 2 -19.95 1.94 -3.33
C ALA A 2 -20.96 1.07 -4.08
N THR A 3 -22.26 1.32 -3.87
CA THR A 3 -23.34 0.53 -4.47
C THR A 3 -23.96 1.21 -5.69
N ASN A 4 -23.65 2.51 -5.88
CA ASN A 4 -24.11 3.29 -7.02
C ASN A 4 -23.08 4.36 -7.42
N LEU A 5 -23.33 5.05 -8.51
CA LEU A 5 -22.41 6.04 -9.06
C LEU A 5 -22.18 7.23 -8.10
N GLN A 6 -23.20 7.68 -7.39
CA GLN A 6 -23.08 8.80 -6.43
C GLN A 6 -22.16 8.45 -5.25
N GLU A 7 -22.28 7.23 -4.71
CA GLU A 7 -21.38 6.75 -3.65
C GLU A 7 -19.94 6.65 -4.15
N LEU A 8 -19.73 6.19 -5.38
CA LEU A 8 -18.42 6.12 -5.99
C LEU A 8 -17.81 7.51 -6.17
N GLU A 9 -18.57 8.47 -6.70
CA GLU A 9 -18.12 9.86 -6.85
C GLU A 9 -17.77 10.50 -5.50
N SER A 10 -18.58 10.28 -4.48
CA SER A 10 -18.32 10.74 -3.12
C SER A 10 -17.04 10.13 -2.55
N LEU A 11 -16.83 8.84 -2.74
CA LEU A 11 -15.61 8.14 -2.31
C LEU A 11 -14.37 8.69 -3.03
N ILE A 12 -14.43 8.85 -4.35
CA ILE A 12 -13.33 9.43 -5.14
C ILE A 12 -12.99 10.84 -4.64
N HIS A 13 -14.01 11.66 -4.37
CA HIS A 13 -13.80 13.00 -3.84
C HIS A 13 -13.09 12.98 -2.48
N GLN A 14 -13.55 12.16 -1.53
CA GLN A 14 -12.95 12.03 -0.20
C GLN A 14 -11.50 11.54 -0.27
N VAL A 15 -11.23 10.50 -1.06
CA VAL A 15 -9.89 9.95 -1.22
C VAL A 15 -8.97 10.94 -1.94
N SER A 16 -9.49 11.74 -2.89
CA SER A 16 -8.71 12.79 -3.55
C SER A 16 -8.30 13.90 -2.58
N LEU A 17 -9.16 14.27 -1.62
CA LEU A 17 -8.79 15.23 -0.57
C LEU A 17 -7.70 14.66 0.34
N ALA A 18 -7.86 13.43 0.80
CA ALA A 18 -6.86 12.74 1.62
C ALA A 18 -5.52 12.59 0.88
N GLN A 19 -5.54 12.30 -0.42
CA GLN A 19 -4.33 12.20 -1.24
C GLN A 19 -3.59 13.53 -1.35
N ARG A 20 -4.30 14.65 -1.49
CA ARG A 20 -3.69 15.99 -1.50
C ARG A 20 -2.98 16.31 -0.19
N GLU A 21 -3.57 15.94 0.94
CA GLU A 21 -2.94 16.07 2.25
C GLU A 21 -1.71 15.15 2.35
N TYR A 22 -1.85 13.88 1.99
CA TYR A 22 -0.76 12.90 2.00
C TYR A 22 0.43 13.33 1.12
N ALA A 23 0.18 13.98 -0.01
CA ALA A 23 1.21 14.49 -0.91
C ALA A 23 2.12 15.55 -0.26
N THR A 24 1.70 16.15 0.86
CA THR A 24 2.52 17.12 1.61
C THR A 24 3.39 16.48 2.70
N PHE A 25 3.30 15.16 2.89
CA PHE A 25 4.00 14.48 3.97
C PHE A 25 5.50 14.37 3.69
N THR A 26 6.28 14.48 4.76
CA THR A 26 7.73 14.25 4.72
C THR A 26 8.06 12.76 4.61
N GLN A 27 9.27 12.44 4.16
CA GLN A 27 9.77 11.05 4.13
C GLN A 27 9.57 10.33 5.46
N SER A 28 9.92 10.98 6.58
CA SER A 28 9.75 10.38 7.92
C SER A 28 8.29 10.05 8.27
N GLN A 29 7.33 10.86 7.81
CA GLN A 29 5.91 10.59 8.02
C GLN A 29 5.44 9.40 7.15
N VAL A 30 5.89 9.35 5.90
CA VAL A 30 5.59 8.25 4.98
C VAL A 30 6.19 6.95 5.49
N ASP A 31 7.45 6.95 5.92
CA ASP A 31 8.14 5.77 6.49
C ASP A 31 7.40 5.21 7.72
N LYS A 32 6.93 6.12 8.58
CA LYS A 32 6.15 5.72 9.78
C LYS A 32 4.83 5.05 9.38
N ILE A 33 4.13 5.58 8.38
CA ILE A 33 2.88 5.01 7.87
C ILE A 33 3.15 3.64 7.24
N PHE A 34 4.16 3.53 6.38
CA PHE A 34 4.54 2.28 5.74
C PHE A 34 4.87 1.21 6.77
N LYS A 35 5.69 1.56 7.79
CA LYS A 35 6.01 0.65 8.89
C LYS A 35 4.77 0.18 9.65
N GLN A 36 3.89 1.09 10.02
CA GLN A 36 2.70 0.74 10.81
C GLN A 36 1.73 -0.13 10.01
N ALA A 37 1.53 0.17 8.72
CA ALA A 37 0.69 -0.64 7.84
C ALA A 37 1.26 -2.06 7.68
N ALA A 38 2.55 -2.19 7.41
CA ALA A 38 3.22 -3.47 7.27
C ALA A 38 3.16 -4.30 8.57
N MET A 39 3.40 -3.69 9.73
CA MET A 39 3.32 -4.35 11.04
C MET A 39 1.90 -4.82 11.35
N ALA A 40 0.89 -4.01 11.07
CA ALA A 40 -0.51 -4.36 11.28
C ALA A 40 -0.92 -5.54 10.38
N ALA A 41 -0.56 -5.49 9.10
CA ALA A 41 -0.82 -6.57 8.15
C ALA A 41 -0.12 -7.88 8.57
N ASN A 42 1.15 -7.82 8.97
CA ASN A 42 1.89 -8.99 9.42
C ASN A 42 1.31 -9.58 10.71
N SER A 43 0.89 -8.76 11.66
CA SER A 43 0.25 -9.23 12.91
C SER A 43 -1.07 -9.94 12.62
N ALA A 44 -1.82 -9.51 11.63
CA ALA A 44 -3.09 -10.09 11.23
C ALA A 44 -2.95 -11.26 10.21
N ARG A 45 -1.74 -11.62 9.76
CA ARG A 45 -1.50 -12.54 8.64
C ARG A 45 -2.21 -13.87 8.72
N ILE A 46 -2.29 -14.46 9.94
CA ILE A 46 -2.94 -15.76 10.16
C ILE A 46 -4.46 -15.62 10.06
N GLN A 47 -5.01 -14.60 10.72
CA GLN A 47 -6.45 -14.35 10.70
C GLN A 47 -6.94 -14.00 9.29
N LEU A 48 -6.22 -13.15 8.59
CA LEU A 48 -6.53 -12.79 7.19
C LEU A 48 -6.47 -14.02 6.27
N ALA A 49 -5.48 -14.91 6.45
CA ALA A 49 -5.40 -16.14 5.68
C ALA A 49 -6.60 -17.06 5.92
N LYS A 50 -7.05 -17.21 7.18
CA LYS A 50 -8.26 -17.98 7.54
C LYS A 50 -9.52 -17.40 6.88
N LEU A 51 -9.70 -16.07 6.95
CA LEU A 51 -10.83 -15.40 6.32
C LEU A 51 -10.81 -15.57 4.81
N ALA A 52 -9.64 -15.41 4.18
CA ALA A 52 -9.50 -15.56 2.73
C ALA A 52 -9.89 -16.97 2.24
N VAL A 53 -9.45 -18.03 2.94
CA VAL A 53 -9.83 -19.41 2.59
C VAL A 53 -11.32 -19.64 2.83
N ALA A 54 -11.86 -19.16 3.94
CA ALA A 54 -13.28 -19.34 4.28
C ALA A 54 -14.20 -18.62 3.29
N GLU A 55 -13.83 -17.40 2.86
CA GLU A 55 -14.64 -16.60 1.94
C GLU A 55 -14.55 -17.09 0.49
N THR A 56 -13.34 -17.44 0.04
CA THR A 56 -13.10 -17.76 -1.38
C THR A 56 -13.18 -19.25 -1.70
N GLY A 57 -13.02 -20.11 -0.70
CA GLY A 57 -12.86 -21.56 -0.89
C GLY A 57 -11.58 -21.94 -1.64
N MET A 58 -10.62 -21.02 -1.78
CA MET A 58 -9.42 -21.18 -2.61
C MET A 58 -8.13 -21.15 -1.79
N GLY A 59 -7.23 -22.07 -2.15
CA GLY A 59 -5.87 -22.15 -1.63
C GLY A 59 -5.74 -22.88 -0.31
N VAL A 60 -4.51 -23.02 0.14
CA VAL A 60 -4.11 -23.70 1.38
C VAL A 60 -3.81 -22.64 2.44
N LEU A 61 -4.28 -22.85 3.66
CA LEU A 61 -4.15 -21.87 4.75
C LEU A 61 -2.70 -21.51 5.04
N GLU A 62 -1.84 -22.51 5.14
CA GLU A 62 -0.42 -22.34 5.45
C GLU A 62 0.30 -21.50 4.40
N ASP A 63 0.03 -21.78 3.13
CA ASP A 63 0.60 -21.02 2.00
C ASP A 63 0.13 -19.57 2.00
N LYS A 64 -1.15 -19.31 2.34
CA LYS A 64 -1.67 -17.95 2.46
C LYS A 64 -1.04 -17.19 3.62
N VAL A 65 -0.71 -17.85 4.73
CA VAL A 65 0.03 -17.23 5.85
C VAL A 65 1.43 -16.81 5.38
N ILE A 66 2.13 -17.67 4.64
CA ILE A 66 3.45 -17.36 4.07
C ILE A 66 3.35 -16.20 3.09
N LYS A 67 2.36 -16.19 2.20
CA LYS A 67 2.12 -15.08 1.26
C LYS A 67 1.85 -13.76 1.97
N ASN A 68 1.00 -13.75 2.99
CA ASN A 68 0.70 -12.56 3.78
C ASN A 68 1.94 -12.05 4.53
N HIS A 69 2.79 -12.95 5.07
CA HIS A 69 4.06 -12.59 5.67
C HIS A 69 5.02 -11.97 4.64
N PHE A 70 5.11 -12.57 3.46
CA PHE A 70 5.93 -12.02 2.37
C PHE A 70 5.47 -10.62 1.96
N ALA A 71 4.16 -10.44 1.71
CA ALA A 71 3.60 -9.18 1.25
C ALA A 71 3.70 -8.05 2.30
N SER A 72 3.77 -8.38 3.59
CA SER A 72 3.87 -7.41 4.68
C SER A 72 5.33 -7.20 5.13
N GLU A 73 5.90 -8.15 5.85
CA GLU A 73 7.19 -7.95 6.53
C GLU A 73 8.39 -8.00 5.57
N ILE A 74 8.40 -8.94 4.62
CA ILE A 74 9.54 -9.09 3.72
C ILE A 74 9.59 -7.90 2.74
N ILE A 75 8.45 -7.49 2.18
CA ILE A 75 8.37 -6.31 1.31
C ILE A 75 8.75 -5.05 2.08
N TYR A 76 8.25 -4.87 3.32
CA TYR A 76 8.65 -3.75 4.15
C TYR A 76 10.16 -3.72 4.39
N ASN A 77 10.78 -4.83 4.79
CA ASN A 77 12.21 -4.90 5.06
C ASN A 77 13.06 -4.61 3.83
N LYS A 78 12.57 -4.95 2.64
CA LYS A 78 13.24 -4.67 1.37
C LYS A 78 13.21 -3.18 1.03
N TYR A 79 12.09 -2.50 1.22
CA TYR A 79 11.85 -1.15 0.70
C TYR A 79 11.84 -0.05 1.77
N ARG A 80 12.01 -0.37 3.05
CA ARG A 80 11.92 0.59 4.17
C ARG A 80 12.91 1.75 4.14
N ASN A 81 13.96 1.65 3.34
CA ASN A 81 15.00 2.68 3.20
C ASN A 81 14.95 3.40 1.85
N GLU A 82 13.92 3.13 1.02
CA GLU A 82 13.76 3.81 -0.26
C GLU A 82 13.28 5.25 -0.05
N GLU A 83 13.93 6.17 -0.73
CA GLU A 83 13.50 7.57 -0.76
C GLU A 83 12.33 7.73 -1.74
N THR A 84 11.18 8.20 -1.21
CA THR A 84 9.91 8.28 -1.95
C THR A 84 9.30 9.68 -1.94
N CYS A 85 9.97 10.66 -1.33
CA CYS A 85 9.50 12.03 -1.21
C CYS A 85 10.62 13.04 -1.50
N GLY A 86 10.32 14.02 -2.35
CA GLY A 86 11.22 15.13 -2.62
C GLY A 86 12.38 14.77 -3.54
N ILE A 87 13.49 15.49 -3.44
CA ILE A 87 14.67 15.29 -4.31
C ILE A 87 15.41 14.04 -3.87
N ILE A 88 15.45 13.02 -4.72
CA ILE A 88 16.12 11.73 -4.47
C ILE A 88 17.47 11.60 -5.19
N GLU A 89 17.75 12.48 -6.15
CA GLU A 89 19.01 12.54 -6.86
C GLU A 89 19.24 13.94 -7.41
N SER A 90 20.47 14.45 -7.36
CA SER A 90 20.87 15.69 -7.98
C SER A 90 22.20 15.49 -8.74
N ASP A 91 22.26 15.89 -9.99
CA ASP A 91 23.46 15.86 -10.81
C ASP A 91 23.78 17.27 -11.29
N ASP A 92 24.74 17.89 -10.63
CA ASP A 92 25.18 19.25 -10.94
C ASP A 92 25.95 19.33 -12.28
N SER A 93 26.52 18.19 -12.76
CA SER A 93 27.27 18.14 -14.00
C SER A 93 26.36 18.29 -15.22
N TYR A 94 25.17 17.75 -15.13
CA TYR A 94 24.15 17.80 -16.18
C TYR A 94 22.99 18.74 -15.86
N GLY A 95 22.97 19.31 -14.64
CA GLY A 95 21.96 20.29 -14.22
C GLY A 95 20.54 19.70 -14.08
N PHE A 96 20.39 18.44 -13.64
CA PHE A 96 19.09 17.84 -13.40
C PHE A 96 18.91 17.38 -11.96
N GLN A 97 17.63 17.29 -11.57
CA GLN A 97 17.21 16.69 -10.30
C GLN A 97 16.13 15.65 -10.56
N LYS A 98 16.19 14.52 -9.83
CA LYS A 98 15.14 13.52 -9.82
C LYS A 98 14.29 13.74 -8.57
N ILE A 99 13.02 14.00 -8.75
CA ILE A 99 12.07 14.29 -7.69
C ILE A 99 11.07 13.13 -7.59
N ALA A 100 10.92 12.55 -6.40
CA ALA A 100 9.89 11.57 -6.11
C ALA A 100 8.61 12.28 -5.67
N GLU A 101 7.51 11.98 -6.36
CA GLU A 101 6.18 12.49 -6.04
C GLU A 101 5.14 11.36 -6.00
N PRO A 102 4.08 11.49 -5.19
CA PRO A 102 2.98 10.53 -5.19
C PRO A 102 2.32 10.42 -6.57
N ILE A 103 2.04 9.21 -7.02
CA ILE A 103 1.35 8.96 -8.30
C ILE A 103 -0.10 9.48 -8.31
N GLY A 104 -0.68 9.73 -7.13
CA GLY A 104 -2.05 10.17 -6.97
C GLY A 104 -2.99 9.06 -6.51
N LEU A 105 -4.27 9.19 -6.85
CA LEU A 105 -5.31 8.22 -6.53
C LEU A 105 -5.15 6.95 -7.37
N ILE A 106 -5.18 5.80 -6.72
CA ILE A 106 -5.06 4.48 -7.36
C ILE A 106 -6.37 3.71 -7.19
N ALA A 107 -6.92 3.22 -8.29
CA ALA A 107 -8.00 2.25 -8.28
C ALA A 107 -7.42 0.83 -8.34
N GLY A 108 -7.61 0.05 -7.28
CA GLY A 108 -7.12 -1.33 -7.18
C GLY A 108 -8.25 -2.35 -7.32
N ILE A 109 -8.06 -3.37 -8.15
CA ILE A 109 -8.94 -4.52 -8.25
C ILE A 109 -8.27 -5.70 -7.54
N VAL A 110 -8.89 -6.16 -6.46
CA VAL A 110 -8.37 -7.27 -5.64
C VAL A 110 -8.90 -8.60 -6.16
N PRO A 111 -8.03 -9.53 -6.62
CA PRO A 111 -8.46 -10.83 -7.12
C PRO A 111 -8.81 -11.79 -5.97
N VAL A 112 -9.72 -12.74 -6.23
CA VAL A 112 -10.09 -13.78 -5.25
C VAL A 112 -8.92 -14.71 -4.86
N THR A 113 -7.93 -14.86 -5.73
CA THR A 113 -6.74 -15.68 -5.46
C THR A 113 -5.79 -15.08 -4.42
N ASN A 114 -5.75 -13.75 -4.33
CA ASN A 114 -4.85 -13.00 -3.44
C ASN A 114 -5.58 -11.83 -2.75
N PRO A 115 -6.67 -12.08 -1.98
CA PRO A 115 -7.46 -11.00 -1.40
C PRO A 115 -6.77 -10.28 -0.24
N THR A 116 -5.69 -10.84 0.30
CA THR A 116 -5.00 -10.33 1.50
C THR A 116 -3.48 -10.18 1.35
N SER A 117 -2.94 -10.38 0.15
CA SER A 117 -1.47 -10.30 -0.08
C SER A 117 -1.12 -9.54 -1.35
#